data_bf9750a9ad0ad5786b37e56343b76443
#
_entry.id   bf9750a9ad0ad5786b37e56343b76443
#
_cell.length_a   1.000
_cell.length_b   1.000
_cell.length_c   1.000
_cell.angle_alpha   90.00
_cell.angle_beta   90.00
_cell.angle_gamma   90.00
#
_symmetry.space_group_name_H-M   'P 1'
#
loop_
_entity.id
_entity.type
_entity.pdbx_description
1 polymer ?
#
loop_
_entity_poly.entity_id
_entity_poly.type
_entity_poly.pdbx_seq_one_letter_code
_entity_poly.pdbx_strand_id
1 'polypeptide(L)'
;MTAFRTALASTMLFKKRANVHDVVVFGAGKQAYWHIRLALLLRGDDIHHLNIINRDFERVHQLLEKLYNPHEAPSNFNPDPSYVPTYRQAAGEGEKEGQQDQHQYLPRPKIQILTPGHGEYPRLLHATLRSSSCIFLCTQSPTPLFPAVILTNPEGRKKGRYIAAIGSLSPHSTELHPDILKQNVAPEHGHRHFHKHAQQGGAVVVDSVDRCLKEAGEVVQAGLGPEQVVEIGELVMLKRDADRRRKECMAGKGMEAEGLDVGGVELGECEMNKNEKKNKARRGSSKEKEKHHEGEDKAHKSLIEWLVKGNVIYKSVGLGLTDVVVGGDLVRIADERNIGMRIENF
;
A
#
# COMPACT_ATOMS: atom_id res chain seq x y z
N MET A 1 15.94 7.98 -7.12
CA MET A 1 14.93 7.24 -7.90
C MET A 1 14.42 5.99 -7.19
N THR A 2 15.28 5.05 -6.75
CA THR A 2 14.89 3.76 -6.15
C THR A 2 13.85 3.86 -5.01
N ALA A 3 14.05 4.76 -4.05
CA ALA A 3 13.12 4.91 -2.93
C ALA A 3 11.72 5.38 -3.37
N PHE A 4 11.65 6.28 -4.33
CA PHE A 4 10.40 6.78 -4.88
C PHE A 4 9.61 5.69 -5.63
N ARG A 5 10.26 4.98 -6.57
CA ARG A 5 9.60 3.92 -7.33
C ARG A 5 9.08 2.78 -6.46
N THR A 6 9.86 2.39 -5.43
CA THR A 6 9.46 1.34 -4.49
C THR A 6 8.24 1.78 -3.66
N ALA A 7 8.25 3.02 -3.18
CA ALA A 7 7.11 3.59 -2.49
C ALA A 7 5.88 3.70 -3.41
N LEU A 8 6.07 4.07 -4.68
CA LEU A 8 4.99 4.14 -5.66
C LEU A 8 4.32 2.76 -5.85
N ALA A 9 5.12 1.70 -6.04
CA ALA A 9 4.60 0.34 -6.19
C ALA A 9 3.82 -0.12 -4.94
N SER A 10 4.37 0.07 -3.74
CA SER A 10 3.69 -0.32 -2.49
C SER A 10 2.41 0.47 -2.27
N THR A 11 2.38 1.76 -2.61
CA THR A 11 1.20 2.61 -2.42
C THR A 11 0.07 2.33 -3.42
N MET A 12 0.30 1.59 -4.50
CA MET A 12 -0.77 1.13 -5.39
C MET A 12 -1.80 0.26 -4.65
N LEU A 13 -1.34 -0.67 -3.81
CA LEU A 13 -2.21 -1.49 -2.97
C LEU A 13 -2.77 -0.69 -1.78
N PHE A 14 -1.94 0.14 -1.16
CA PHE A 14 -2.34 1.03 -0.07
C PHE A 14 -3.52 1.92 -0.45
N LYS A 15 -3.51 2.53 -1.64
CA LYS A 15 -4.58 3.40 -2.15
C LYS A 15 -5.96 2.71 -2.15
N LYS A 16 -6.00 1.40 -2.28
CA LYS A 16 -7.24 0.61 -2.38
C LYS A 16 -7.77 0.12 -1.03
N ARG A 17 -7.06 0.34 0.07
CA ARG A 17 -7.46 -0.13 1.39
C ARG A 17 -8.70 0.60 1.90
N ALA A 18 -9.64 -0.15 2.48
CA ALA A 18 -10.85 0.42 3.09
C ALA A 18 -10.53 1.25 4.35
N ASN A 19 -9.49 0.87 5.09
CA ASN A 19 -9.09 1.53 6.33
C ASN A 19 -7.59 1.82 6.32
N VAL A 20 -7.24 3.09 6.48
CA VAL A 20 -5.86 3.60 6.57
C VAL A 20 -5.68 4.60 7.72
N HIS A 21 -6.58 4.60 8.71
CA HIS A 21 -6.61 5.60 9.79
C HIS A 21 -5.32 5.65 10.62
N ASP A 22 -4.76 4.47 10.94
CA ASP A 22 -3.58 4.34 11.80
C ASP A 22 -2.43 3.76 10.98
N VAL A 23 -1.49 4.61 10.60
CA VAL A 23 -0.30 4.25 9.85
C VAL A 23 0.89 4.13 10.78
N VAL A 24 1.64 3.04 10.66
CA VAL A 24 2.89 2.80 11.37
C VAL A 24 4.03 2.70 10.38
N VAL A 25 5.13 3.38 10.64
CA VAL A 25 6.32 3.36 9.78
C VAL A 25 7.54 3.01 10.61
N PHE A 26 8.24 1.96 10.23
CA PHE A 26 9.54 1.61 10.79
C PHE A 26 10.66 2.20 9.94
N GLY A 27 11.50 3.02 10.57
CA GLY A 27 12.62 3.68 9.93
C GLY A 27 12.39 5.17 9.65
N ALA A 28 13.48 5.90 9.44
CA ALA A 28 13.49 7.33 9.12
C ALA A 28 14.43 7.64 7.93
N GLY A 29 14.59 6.69 7.01
CA GLY A 29 15.42 6.84 5.81
C GLY A 29 14.61 7.32 4.59
N LYS A 30 15.27 7.30 3.41
CA LYS A 30 14.68 7.70 2.12
C LYS A 30 13.43 6.88 1.77
N GLN A 31 13.38 5.59 2.12
CA GLN A 31 12.21 4.75 1.90
C GLN A 31 11.04 5.22 2.77
N ALA A 32 11.24 5.44 4.07
CA ALA A 32 10.22 5.94 4.97
C ALA A 32 9.68 7.30 4.50
N TYR A 33 10.56 8.23 4.10
CA TYR A 33 10.17 9.52 3.56
C TYR A 33 9.19 9.41 2.39
N TRP A 34 9.52 8.61 1.37
CA TRP A 34 8.67 8.49 0.19
C TRP A 34 7.37 7.74 0.46
N HIS A 35 7.39 6.72 1.34
CA HIS A 35 6.16 6.01 1.73
C HIS A 35 5.21 6.93 2.49
N ILE A 36 5.71 7.71 3.46
CA ILE A 36 4.90 8.68 4.20
C ILE A 36 4.37 9.75 3.24
N ARG A 37 5.23 10.34 2.42
CA ARG A 37 4.84 11.41 1.49
C ARG A 37 3.75 10.94 0.53
N LEU A 38 3.92 9.79 -0.12
CA LEU A 38 2.92 9.25 -1.04
C LEU A 38 1.64 8.81 -0.32
N ALA A 39 1.74 8.23 0.88
CA ALA A 39 0.56 7.88 1.67
C ALA A 39 -0.28 9.12 2.01
N LEU A 40 0.36 10.20 2.44
CA LEU A 40 -0.31 11.47 2.75
C LEU A 40 -0.89 12.14 1.50
N LEU A 41 -0.18 12.12 0.36
CA LEU A 41 -0.69 12.64 -0.90
C LEU A 41 -1.90 11.87 -1.44
N LEU A 42 -1.94 10.55 -1.23
CA LEU A 42 -2.98 9.69 -1.78
C LEU A 42 -4.21 9.55 -0.88
N ARG A 43 -4.03 9.56 0.44
CA ARG A 43 -5.06 9.26 1.43
C ARG A 43 -4.88 10.06 2.73
N GLY A 44 -4.32 11.27 2.65
CA GLY A 44 -3.99 12.06 3.84
C GLY A 44 -5.18 12.40 4.72
N ASP A 45 -6.34 12.66 4.14
CA ASP A 45 -7.57 12.98 4.88
C ASP A 45 -8.11 11.78 5.67
N ASP A 46 -7.77 10.57 5.26
CA ASP A 46 -8.17 9.33 5.95
C ASP A 46 -7.14 8.89 7.01
N ILE A 47 -5.94 9.48 7.02
CA ILE A 47 -4.88 9.14 7.97
C ILE A 47 -5.00 10.05 9.19
N HIS A 48 -5.46 9.49 10.32
CA HIS A 48 -5.61 10.24 11.56
C HIS A 48 -4.35 10.17 12.44
N HIS A 49 -3.67 9.03 12.43
CA HIS A 49 -2.46 8.82 13.23
C HIS A 49 -1.31 8.31 12.37
N LEU A 50 -0.17 8.96 12.50
CA LEU A 50 1.10 8.55 11.90
C LEU A 50 2.10 8.24 13.01
N ASN A 51 2.41 6.96 13.20
CA ASN A 51 3.33 6.48 14.21
C ASN A 51 4.66 6.14 13.55
N ILE A 52 5.74 6.81 13.93
CA ILE A 52 7.08 6.57 13.38
C ILE A 52 7.94 5.92 14.43
N ILE A 53 8.44 4.73 14.11
CA ILE A 53 9.28 3.92 15.01
C ILE A 53 10.70 3.91 14.45
N ASN A 54 11.63 4.47 15.20
CA ASN A 54 13.05 4.51 14.82
C ASN A 54 13.94 4.49 16.05
N ARG A 55 15.18 3.99 15.90
CA ARG A 55 16.17 3.95 16.98
C ARG A 55 16.64 5.34 17.38
N ASP A 56 16.70 6.23 16.42
CA ASP A 56 17.26 7.57 16.53
C ASP A 56 16.12 8.59 16.34
N PHE A 57 15.86 9.36 17.41
CA PHE A 57 14.81 10.39 17.41
C PHE A 57 15.13 11.54 16.46
N GLU A 58 16.40 11.96 16.44
CA GLU A 58 16.85 13.08 15.62
C GLU A 58 16.61 12.83 14.13
N ARG A 59 16.87 11.60 13.65
CA ARG A 59 16.58 11.23 12.27
C ARG A 59 15.09 11.31 11.92
N VAL A 60 14.20 11.05 12.88
CA VAL A 60 12.76 11.21 12.65
C VAL A 60 12.41 12.68 12.56
N HIS A 61 13.01 13.51 13.40
CA HIS A 61 12.83 14.95 13.36
C HIS A 61 13.22 15.54 11.99
N GLN A 62 14.43 15.21 11.51
CA GLN A 62 14.92 15.61 10.19
C GLN A 62 14.03 15.11 9.04
N LEU A 63 13.48 13.90 9.17
CA LEU A 63 12.53 13.37 8.20
C LEU A 63 11.25 14.20 8.16
N LEU A 64 10.71 14.57 9.32
CA LEU A 64 9.50 15.38 9.43
C LEU A 64 9.71 16.80 8.93
N GLU A 65 10.86 17.42 9.22
CA GLU A 65 11.22 18.71 8.67
C GLU A 65 11.28 18.69 7.15
N LYS A 66 12.00 17.71 6.61
CA LYS A 66 12.08 17.52 5.15
C LYS A 66 10.72 17.24 4.51
N LEU A 67 9.79 16.62 5.23
CA LEU A 67 8.47 16.30 4.75
C LEU A 67 7.58 17.54 4.67
N TYR A 68 7.62 18.38 5.70
CA TYR A 68 6.71 19.50 5.86
C TYR A 68 7.32 20.87 5.50
N ASN A 69 8.66 21.00 5.56
CA ASN A 69 9.40 22.21 5.23
C ASN A 69 10.51 21.93 4.20
N PRO A 70 10.17 21.50 2.98
CA PRO A 70 11.16 21.06 1.99
C PRO A 70 12.12 22.16 1.53
N HIS A 71 11.79 23.44 1.73
CA HIS A 71 12.60 24.59 1.32
C HIS A 71 13.48 25.17 2.43
N GLU A 72 13.25 24.79 3.69
CA GLU A 72 13.96 25.31 4.86
C GLU A 72 14.94 24.31 5.48
N ALA A 73 15.16 23.14 4.85
CA ALA A 73 16.07 22.14 5.41
C ALA A 73 17.50 22.71 5.51
N PRO A 74 17.97 23.08 6.73
CA PRO A 74 19.29 23.70 6.89
C PRO A 74 20.40 22.73 6.55
N SER A 75 21.45 23.24 5.90
CA SER A 75 22.68 22.51 5.62
C SER A 75 23.49 22.14 6.87
N ASN A 76 23.21 22.80 8.01
CA ASN A 76 23.87 22.57 9.30
C ASN A 76 22.89 22.84 10.44
N PHE A 77 22.17 21.81 10.86
CA PHE A 77 21.25 21.89 12.00
C PHE A 77 22.03 21.74 13.31
N ASN A 78 22.01 22.82 14.12
CA ASN A 78 22.40 22.78 15.52
C ASN A 78 21.11 22.95 16.35
N PRO A 79 20.63 21.91 17.07
CA PRO A 79 19.38 21.98 17.77
C PRO A 79 19.47 22.96 18.94
N ASP A 80 18.90 24.15 18.79
CA ASP A 80 18.59 25.00 19.92
C ASP A 80 17.51 24.31 20.76
N PRO A 81 17.70 24.11 22.06
CA PRO A 81 16.71 23.49 22.93
C PRO A 81 15.34 24.21 22.97
N SER A 82 15.28 25.46 22.55
CA SER A 82 14.06 26.25 22.42
C SER A 82 13.37 26.12 21.05
N TYR A 83 13.99 25.42 20.10
CA TYR A 83 13.43 25.24 18.75
C TYR A 83 12.18 24.38 18.79
N VAL A 84 11.03 24.99 18.51
CA VAL A 84 9.77 24.28 18.27
C VAL A 84 9.61 24.13 16.76
N PRO A 85 9.65 22.90 16.22
CA PRO A 85 9.51 22.70 14.79
C PRO A 85 8.25 23.34 14.24
N THR A 86 8.34 24.06 13.11
CA THR A 86 7.23 24.79 12.47
C THR A 86 6.05 23.89 12.11
N TYR A 87 6.23 22.56 11.99
CA TYR A 87 5.14 21.62 11.84
C TYR A 87 4.16 21.60 13.05
N ARG A 88 4.57 22.14 14.23
CA ARG A 88 3.69 22.33 15.41
C ARG A 88 2.94 23.66 15.41
N GLN A 89 3.41 24.68 14.70
CA GLN A 89 2.86 26.04 14.77
C GLN A 89 1.69 26.28 13.81
N ALA A 90 1.52 25.50 12.74
CA ALA A 90 0.48 25.75 11.75
C ALA A 90 -0.91 25.18 12.10
N ALA A 91 -1.15 24.80 13.35
CA ALA A 91 -2.47 24.42 13.86
C ALA A 91 -3.27 25.59 14.46
N GLY A 92 -2.77 26.81 14.35
CA GLY A 92 -3.46 28.00 14.85
C GLY A 92 -2.91 29.27 14.21
N GLU A 93 -3.83 30.01 13.64
CA GLU A 93 -3.80 31.42 13.27
C GLU A 93 -3.48 31.83 11.82
N GLY A 94 -4.53 32.38 11.19
CA GLY A 94 -4.44 33.66 10.47
C GLY A 94 -4.06 33.60 9.00
N GLU A 95 -5.09 33.60 8.19
CA GLU A 95 -5.09 33.97 6.78
C GLU A 95 -4.30 35.25 6.52
N LYS A 96 -3.35 35.19 5.57
CA LYS A 96 -2.98 36.36 4.76
C LYS A 96 -3.12 35.96 3.30
N GLU A 97 -4.16 36.49 2.66
CA GLU A 97 -4.35 36.49 1.21
C GLU A 97 -3.17 37.19 0.54
N GLY A 98 -2.62 36.53 -0.47
CA GLY A 98 -1.69 37.13 -1.40
C GLY A 98 -0.65 36.19 -1.96
N GLN A 99 -0.91 35.74 -3.18
CA GLN A 99 -0.11 34.91 -4.09
C GLN A 99 -0.27 33.39 -3.93
N GLN A 100 -1.06 32.85 -4.86
CA GLN A 100 -1.27 31.43 -5.10
C GLN A 100 -0.01 30.78 -5.67
N ASP A 101 0.96 30.50 -4.82
CA ASP A 101 1.83 29.35 -5.07
C ASP A 101 1.04 28.12 -4.62
N GLN A 102 0.59 27.31 -5.59
CA GLN A 102 -0.09 26.04 -5.35
C GLN A 102 0.91 25.01 -4.78
N HIS A 103 1.50 25.30 -3.64
CA HIS A 103 2.19 24.30 -2.84
C HIS A 103 1.11 23.43 -2.21
N GLN A 104 0.95 22.23 -2.74
CA GLN A 104 0.04 21.22 -2.21
C GLN A 104 0.50 20.87 -0.78
N TYR A 105 -0.11 21.50 0.21
CA TYR A 105 0.16 21.23 1.62
C TYR A 105 -0.18 19.79 1.93
N LEU A 106 0.79 19.04 2.47
CA LEU A 106 0.53 17.68 2.93
C LEU A 106 -0.38 17.72 4.17
N PRO A 107 -1.42 16.87 4.23
CA PRO A 107 -2.21 16.69 5.44
C PRO A 107 -1.35 16.37 6.66
N ARG A 108 -1.74 16.87 7.82
CA ARG A 108 -1.00 16.72 9.09
C ARG A 108 -1.75 15.83 10.07
N PRO A 109 -1.59 14.51 10.02
CA PRO A 109 -2.14 13.60 11.01
C PRO A 109 -1.51 13.84 12.38
N LYS A 110 -2.10 13.27 13.43
CA LYS A 110 -1.46 13.22 14.74
C LYS A 110 -0.21 12.34 14.68
N ILE A 111 0.97 12.96 14.89
CA ILE A 111 2.25 12.26 14.81
C ILE A 111 2.67 11.76 16.19
N GLN A 112 3.07 10.49 16.28
CA GLN A 112 3.70 9.89 17.45
C GLN A 112 5.05 9.29 17.04
N ILE A 113 6.09 9.61 17.80
CA ILE A 113 7.43 9.04 17.62
C ILE A 113 7.70 8.07 18.76
N LEU A 114 8.15 6.86 18.41
CA LEU A 114 8.48 5.83 19.38
C LEU A 114 9.92 5.33 19.15
N THR A 115 10.73 5.38 20.21
CA THR A 115 12.12 4.91 20.18
C THR A 115 12.33 3.77 21.17
N PRO A 116 13.19 2.78 20.89
CA PRO A 116 13.49 1.67 21.80
C PRO A 116 14.08 2.10 23.16
N GLY A 117 14.66 3.29 23.25
CA GLY A 117 15.17 3.84 24.51
C GLY A 117 14.10 4.29 25.50
N HIS A 118 12.83 4.32 25.10
CA HIS A 118 11.72 4.66 26.00
C HIS A 118 11.37 3.49 26.91
N GLY A 119 11.27 3.71 28.23
CA GLY A 119 11.01 2.64 29.21
C GLY A 119 9.74 1.82 28.94
N GLU A 120 8.70 2.44 28.41
CA GLU A 120 7.42 1.82 28.06
C GLU A 120 7.39 1.29 26.60
N TYR A 121 8.54 1.24 25.91
CA TYR A 121 8.61 0.89 24.50
C TYR A 121 7.88 -0.42 24.14
N PRO A 122 8.08 -1.55 24.83
CA PRO A 122 7.42 -2.81 24.46
C PRO A 122 5.89 -2.72 24.53
N ARG A 123 5.37 -2.03 25.55
CA ARG A 123 3.92 -1.84 25.76
C ARG A 123 3.34 -0.92 24.68
N LEU A 124 3.99 0.20 24.41
CA LEU A 124 3.56 1.16 23.39
C LEU A 124 3.67 0.57 21.99
N LEU A 125 4.74 -0.15 21.68
CA LEU A 125 4.90 -0.86 20.41
C LEU A 125 3.76 -1.85 20.18
N HIS A 126 3.45 -2.66 21.20
CA HIS A 126 2.35 -3.64 21.12
C HIS A 126 1.00 -2.94 20.87
N ALA A 127 0.69 -1.87 21.59
CA ALA A 127 -0.54 -1.11 21.44
C ALA A 127 -0.64 -0.47 20.05
N THR A 128 0.43 0.16 19.60
CA THR A 128 0.53 0.84 18.29
C THR A 128 0.37 -0.15 17.13
N LEU A 129 1.01 -1.32 17.19
CA LEU A 129 0.87 -2.36 16.17
C LEU A 129 -0.55 -2.97 16.15
N ARG A 130 -1.16 -3.14 17.31
CA ARG A 130 -2.54 -3.66 17.38
C ARG A 130 -3.56 -2.68 16.82
N SER A 131 -3.41 -1.39 17.05
CA SER A 131 -4.30 -0.36 16.50
C SER A 131 -4.05 -0.09 15.01
N SER A 132 -2.86 -0.41 14.46
CA SER A 132 -2.49 -0.08 13.09
C SER A 132 -3.42 -0.67 12.04
N SER A 133 -3.69 0.10 11.00
CA SER A 133 -4.35 -0.32 9.75
C SER A 133 -3.33 -0.62 8.66
N CYS A 134 -2.23 0.15 8.65
CA CYS A 134 -1.14 0.04 7.69
C CYS A 134 0.21 0.06 8.41
N ILE A 135 1.14 -0.77 7.95
CA ILE A 135 2.51 -0.85 8.47
C ILE A 135 3.47 -0.79 7.29
N PHE A 136 4.36 0.20 7.28
CA PHE A 136 5.46 0.30 6.33
C PHE A 136 6.77 -0.07 7.04
N LEU A 137 7.41 -1.15 6.62
CA LEU A 137 8.71 -1.60 7.12
C LEU A 137 9.78 -1.09 6.15
N CYS A 138 10.53 -0.09 6.57
CA CYS A 138 11.48 0.64 5.73
C CYS A 138 12.90 0.62 6.31
N THR A 139 13.26 -0.46 6.99
CA THR A 139 14.56 -0.66 7.64
C THR A 139 15.31 -1.84 7.02
N GLN A 140 16.63 -1.82 7.12
CA GLN A 140 17.44 -3.01 6.85
C GLN A 140 17.72 -3.70 8.18
N SER A 141 16.87 -4.66 8.55
CA SER A 141 17.03 -5.40 9.79
C SER A 141 17.44 -6.86 9.52
N PRO A 142 18.42 -7.39 10.25
CA PRO A 142 18.76 -8.80 10.16
C PRO A 142 17.76 -9.69 10.91
N THR A 143 16.96 -9.11 11.80
CA THR A 143 15.98 -9.82 12.63
C THR A 143 14.62 -9.12 12.57
N PRO A 144 13.52 -9.85 12.82
CA PRO A 144 12.18 -9.27 12.85
C PRO A 144 12.07 -8.08 13.81
N LEU A 145 11.41 -7.01 13.34
CA LEU A 145 11.26 -5.75 14.08
C LEU A 145 10.33 -5.86 15.29
N PHE A 146 9.49 -6.86 15.30
CA PHE A 146 8.55 -7.15 16.41
C PHE A 146 8.14 -8.62 16.42
N PRO A 147 7.70 -9.15 17.58
CA PRO A 147 7.25 -10.52 17.71
C PRO A 147 6.00 -10.83 16.87
N ALA A 148 5.98 -11.99 16.22
CA ALA A 148 4.86 -12.45 15.42
C ALA A 148 3.53 -12.46 16.18
N VAL A 149 3.55 -12.84 17.46
CA VAL A 149 2.35 -13.01 18.29
C VAL A 149 1.46 -11.76 18.36
N ILE A 150 2.02 -10.56 18.16
CA ILE A 150 1.26 -9.30 18.17
C ILE A 150 0.20 -9.28 17.06
N LEU A 151 0.54 -9.80 15.87
CA LEU A 151 -0.34 -9.82 14.71
C LEU A 151 -0.99 -11.19 14.45
N THR A 152 -0.40 -12.28 14.97
CA THR A 152 -0.87 -13.65 14.70
C THR A 152 -1.86 -14.18 15.74
N ASN A 153 -1.99 -13.53 16.89
CA ASN A 153 -2.99 -13.91 17.90
C ASN A 153 -4.43 -13.61 17.38
N PRO A 154 -5.47 -14.23 18.00
CA PRO A 154 -6.86 -14.05 17.54
C PRO A 154 -7.31 -12.59 17.44
N GLU A 155 -6.88 -11.75 18.38
CA GLU A 155 -7.20 -10.32 18.38
C GLU A 155 -6.45 -9.56 17.27
N GLY A 156 -5.16 -9.87 17.08
CA GLY A 156 -4.34 -9.27 16.04
C GLY A 156 -4.86 -9.57 14.63
N ARG A 157 -5.46 -10.75 14.41
CA ARG A 157 -5.99 -11.19 13.11
C ARG A 157 -7.33 -10.59 12.72
N LYS A 158 -8.13 -10.16 13.69
CA LYS A 158 -9.47 -9.61 13.43
C LYS A 158 -9.46 -8.35 12.59
N LYS A 159 -8.39 -7.57 12.66
CA LYS A 159 -8.24 -6.32 11.89
C LYS A 159 -7.51 -6.62 10.59
N GLY A 160 -8.18 -6.44 9.47
CA GLY A 160 -7.52 -6.51 8.16
C GLY A 160 -6.48 -5.41 8.03
N ARG A 161 -5.22 -5.78 7.72
CA ARG A 161 -4.07 -4.87 7.66
C ARG A 161 -3.40 -4.89 6.31
N TYR A 162 -2.79 -3.78 5.99
CA TYR A 162 -1.83 -3.68 4.91
C TYR A 162 -0.41 -3.58 5.51
N ILE A 163 0.49 -4.46 5.11
CA ILE A 163 1.90 -4.44 5.54
C ILE A 163 2.76 -4.38 4.28
N ALA A 164 3.63 -3.38 4.17
CA ALA A 164 4.64 -3.31 3.12
C ALA A 164 6.02 -3.55 3.73
N ALA A 165 6.66 -4.66 3.37
CA ALA A 165 7.99 -5.05 3.80
C ALA A 165 9.00 -4.77 2.68
N ILE A 166 9.81 -3.73 2.86
CA ILE A 166 10.61 -3.14 1.79
C ILE A 166 12.13 -3.29 2.05
N GLY A 167 12.55 -3.37 3.29
CA GLY A 167 13.96 -3.22 3.65
C GLY A 167 14.77 -4.50 3.59
N SER A 168 14.17 -5.67 3.68
CA SER A 168 14.91 -6.94 3.61
C SER A 168 15.15 -7.36 2.17
N LEU A 169 16.39 -7.24 1.71
CA LEU A 169 16.83 -7.49 0.33
C LEU A 169 17.78 -8.70 0.22
N SER A 170 17.94 -9.48 1.27
CA SER A 170 18.77 -10.68 1.28
C SER A 170 18.08 -11.81 2.06
N PRO A 171 18.37 -13.09 1.75
CA PRO A 171 17.77 -14.23 2.43
C PRO A 171 18.00 -14.27 3.95
N HIS A 172 19.04 -13.56 4.42
CA HIS A 172 19.42 -13.51 5.84
C HIS A 172 18.86 -12.29 6.58
N SER A 173 18.15 -11.38 5.90
CA SER A 173 17.54 -10.20 6.51
C SER A 173 16.04 -10.33 6.57
N THR A 174 15.44 -9.98 7.72
CA THR A 174 14.00 -10.08 7.94
C THR A 174 13.51 -8.88 8.71
N GLU A 175 12.57 -8.13 8.17
CA GLU A 175 11.85 -7.09 8.90
C GLU A 175 10.58 -7.65 9.55
N LEU A 176 9.93 -8.57 8.86
CA LEU A 176 8.68 -9.20 9.28
C LEU A 176 8.92 -10.66 9.65
N HIS A 177 8.39 -11.07 10.79
CA HIS A 177 8.57 -12.45 11.24
C HIS A 177 7.93 -13.44 10.24
N PRO A 178 8.64 -14.51 9.81
CA PRO A 178 8.15 -15.46 8.81
C PRO A 178 6.80 -16.10 9.14
N ASP A 179 6.49 -16.30 10.43
CA ASP A 179 5.21 -16.88 10.86
C ASP A 179 4.01 -16.00 10.52
N ILE A 180 4.20 -14.69 10.36
CA ILE A 180 3.13 -13.79 9.91
C ILE A 180 2.78 -14.09 8.45
N LEU A 181 3.79 -14.35 7.60
CA LEU A 181 3.58 -14.75 6.21
C LEU A 181 2.93 -16.13 6.12
N LYS A 182 3.46 -17.12 6.87
CA LYS A 182 2.89 -18.48 6.91
C LYS A 182 1.41 -18.44 7.30
N GLN A 183 1.07 -17.67 8.33
CA GLN A 183 -0.32 -17.54 8.76
C GLN A 183 -1.18 -16.81 7.73
N ASN A 184 -0.62 -15.88 6.97
CA ASN A 184 -1.34 -15.15 5.95
C ASN A 184 -1.75 -16.05 4.78
N VAL A 185 -0.94 -17.04 4.42
CA VAL A 185 -1.23 -18.00 3.34
C VAL A 185 -1.94 -19.27 3.82
N ALA A 186 -2.01 -19.51 5.12
CA ALA A 186 -2.77 -20.59 5.72
C ALA A 186 -4.21 -20.13 6.07
N PRO A 187 -5.23 -21.01 5.99
CA PRO A 187 -5.18 -22.38 5.51
C PRO A 187 -5.17 -22.45 3.98
N GLU A 188 -4.68 -23.57 3.45
CA GLU A 188 -4.80 -23.94 2.03
C GLU A 188 -6.26 -24.21 1.68
N HIS A 189 -7.02 -23.16 1.43
CA HIS A 189 -8.31 -23.31 0.79
C HIS A 189 -8.09 -23.27 -0.72
N GLY A 190 -8.47 -24.33 -1.42
CA GLY A 190 -8.42 -24.42 -2.89
C GLY A 190 -9.22 -23.33 -3.61
N HIS A 191 -9.81 -22.43 -2.87
CA HIS A 191 -10.52 -21.26 -3.36
C HIS A 191 -10.16 -20.06 -2.52
N ARG A 192 -9.58 -19.04 -3.13
CA ARG A 192 -9.28 -17.73 -2.52
C ARG A 192 -10.57 -16.92 -2.37
N HIS A 193 -11.45 -17.33 -1.46
CA HIS A 193 -12.70 -16.62 -1.19
C HIS A 193 -12.58 -15.74 0.06
N PHE A 194 -13.14 -14.55 -0.02
CA PHE A 194 -13.38 -13.75 1.18
C PHE A 194 -14.58 -14.34 1.94
N HIS A 195 -14.31 -15.11 2.97
CA HIS A 195 -15.33 -15.68 3.85
C HIS A 195 -15.55 -14.84 5.11
N LYS A 196 -16.66 -15.10 5.82
CA LYS A 196 -16.85 -14.63 7.20
C LYS A 196 -15.68 -15.02 8.12
N HIS A 197 -14.91 -16.05 7.75
CA HIS A 197 -13.70 -16.53 8.43
C HIS A 197 -12.39 -16.03 7.80
N ALA A 198 -12.43 -15.09 6.87
CA ALA A 198 -11.26 -14.49 6.22
C ALA A 198 -10.29 -13.77 7.18
N GLN A 199 -10.66 -13.66 8.44
CA GLN A 199 -9.77 -13.28 9.54
C GLN A 199 -8.63 -14.28 9.79
N GLN A 200 -8.63 -15.45 9.13
CA GLN A 200 -7.63 -16.51 9.31
C GLN A 200 -6.58 -16.57 8.21
N GLY A 201 -6.78 -15.91 7.11
CA GLY A 201 -5.87 -15.87 5.97
C GLY A 201 -5.62 -14.48 5.42
N GLY A 202 -4.74 -14.41 4.43
CA GLY A 202 -4.36 -13.17 3.84
C GLY A 202 -3.75 -13.32 2.43
N ALA A 203 -3.25 -12.28 1.68
CA ALA A 203 -2.42 -12.34 0.49
C ALA A 203 -1.00 -11.91 0.76
N VAL A 204 -0.11 -12.63 0.20
CA VAL A 204 1.25 -12.17 0.02
C VAL A 204 1.41 -11.74 -1.43
N VAL A 205 1.55 -10.43 -1.64
CA VAL A 205 1.74 -9.82 -2.95
C VAL A 205 3.21 -9.46 -3.11
N VAL A 206 3.79 -9.79 -4.24
CA VAL A 206 5.21 -9.56 -4.51
C VAL A 206 5.39 -8.75 -5.79
N ASP A 207 6.54 -8.08 -5.93
CA ASP A 207 6.90 -7.40 -7.17
C ASP A 207 7.37 -8.38 -8.27
N SER A 208 8.04 -9.46 -7.88
CA SER A 208 8.43 -10.57 -8.76
C SER A 208 8.46 -11.88 -7.97
N VAL A 209 7.73 -12.88 -8.44
CA VAL A 209 7.66 -14.18 -7.78
C VAL A 209 9.04 -14.83 -7.74
N ASP A 210 9.70 -14.97 -8.89
CA ASP A 210 11.00 -15.64 -9.00
C ASP A 210 12.08 -15.03 -8.12
N ARG A 211 12.12 -13.69 -8.03
CA ARG A 211 13.12 -12.99 -7.22
C ARG A 211 12.77 -13.04 -5.74
N CYS A 212 11.53 -12.81 -5.37
CA CYS A 212 11.13 -12.82 -3.96
C CYS A 212 11.32 -14.19 -3.31
N LEU A 213 11.06 -15.27 -4.03
CA LEU A 213 11.29 -16.63 -3.53
C LEU A 213 12.78 -16.95 -3.31
N LYS A 214 13.70 -16.21 -3.94
CA LYS A 214 15.17 -16.42 -3.81
C LYS A 214 15.84 -15.41 -2.89
N GLU A 215 15.38 -14.16 -2.90
CA GLU A 215 16.10 -13.03 -2.32
C GLU A 215 15.39 -12.42 -1.09
N ALA A 216 14.05 -12.53 -1.00
CA ALA A 216 13.29 -11.93 0.09
C ALA A 216 13.37 -12.78 1.36
N GLY A 217 14.11 -12.32 2.37
CA GLY A 217 14.41 -13.11 3.57
C GLY A 217 13.17 -13.65 4.28
N GLU A 218 12.12 -12.84 4.44
CA GLU A 218 10.88 -13.28 5.08
C GLU A 218 10.17 -14.38 4.28
N VAL A 219 10.18 -14.29 2.95
CA VAL A 219 9.53 -15.24 2.05
C VAL A 219 10.30 -16.55 2.03
N VAL A 220 11.65 -16.46 1.92
CA VAL A 220 12.56 -17.63 1.94
C VAL A 220 12.47 -18.38 3.25
N GLN A 221 12.54 -17.65 4.40
CA GLN A 221 12.47 -18.27 5.72
C GLN A 221 11.07 -18.77 6.08
N ALA A 222 10.02 -18.20 5.49
CA ALA A 222 8.68 -18.73 5.59
C ALA A 222 8.48 -20.00 4.76
N GLY A 223 9.36 -20.32 3.80
CA GLY A 223 9.24 -21.47 2.92
C GLY A 223 8.02 -21.42 2.01
N LEU A 224 7.67 -20.20 1.50
CA LEU A 224 6.51 -20.04 0.63
C LEU A 224 6.81 -20.58 -0.78
N GLY A 225 5.81 -21.26 -1.37
CA GLY A 225 5.81 -21.68 -2.77
C GLY A 225 5.26 -20.61 -3.72
N PRO A 226 5.48 -20.76 -5.04
CA PRO A 226 5.02 -19.79 -6.04
C PRO A 226 3.49 -19.64 -6.06
N GLU A 227 2.73 -20.69 -5.76
CA GLU A 227 1.26 -20.67 -5.69
C GLU A 227 0.70 -19.95 -4.45
N GLN A 228 1.54 -19.67 -3.46
CA GLN A 228 1.16 -19.00 -2.23
C GLN A 228 1.35 -17.46 -2.29
N VAL A 229 2.02 -17.00 -3.32
CA VAL A 229 2.28 -15.56 -3.56
C VAL A 229 1.63 -15.10 -4.86
N VAL A 230 1.32 -13.81 -4.95
CA VAL A 230 0.69 -13.22 -6.14
C VAL A 230 1.54 -12.06 -6.62
N GLU A 231 1.85 -12.00 -7.91
CA GLU A 231 2.58 -10.89 -8.47
C GLU A 231 1.67 -9.66 -8.64
N ILE A 232 2.19 -8.47 -8.30
CA ILE A 232 1.41 -7.22 -8.42
C ILE A 232 0.97 -6.98 -9.86
N GLY A 233 1.76 -7.42 -10.84
CA GLY A 233 1.43 -7.35 -12.26
C GLY A 233 0.17 -8.12 -12.62
N GLU A 234 0.00 -9.33 -12.08
CA GLU A 234 -1.21 -10.13 -12.26
C GLU A 234 -2.45 -9.41 -11.74
N LEU A 235 -2.36 -8.80 -10.54
CA LEU A 235 -3.47 -8.05 -9.96
C LEU A 235 -3.88 -6.85 -10.81
N VAL A 236 -2.91 -6.17 -11.43
CA VAL A 236 -3.17 -5.05 -12.33
C VAL A 236 -3.84 -5.54 -13.62
N MET A 237 -3.40 -6.65 -14.18
CA MET A 237 -4.01 -7.24 -15.39
C MET A 237 -5.44 -7.71 -15.13
N LEU A 238 -5.68 -8.44 -14.04
CA LEU A 238 -7.02 -8.89 -13.64
C LEU A 238 -8.00 -7.70 -13.50
N LYS A 239 -7.53 -6.60 -12.91
CA LYS A 239 -8.34 -5.38 -12.81
C LYS A 239 -8.66 -4.80 -14.18
N ARG A 240 -7.67 -4.64 -15.06
CA ARG A 240 -7.87 -4.11 -16.42
C ARG A 240 -8.87 -4.95 -17.22
N ASP A 241 -8.80 -6.25 -17.10
CA ASP A 241 -9.74 -7.17 -17.76
C ASP A 241 -11.16 -7.04 -17.19
N ALA A 242 -11.30 -6.91 -15.88
CA ALA A 242 -12.58 -6.65 -15.25
C ALA A 242 -13.19 -5.30 -15.69
N ASP A 243 -12.39 -4.24 -15.73
CA ASP A 243 -12.80 -2.92 -16.17
C ASP A 243 -13.20 -2.92 -17.66
N ARG A 244 -12.45 -3.66 -18.51
CA ARG A 244 -12.78 -3.83 -19.94
C ARG A 244 -14.14 -4.53 -20.11
N ARG A 245 -14.36 -5.67 -19.44
CA ARG A 245 -15.63 -6.41 -19.48
C ARG A 245 -16.80 -5.54 -19.01
N ARG A 246 -16.59 -4.72 -17.98
CA ARG A 246 -17.59 -3.79 -17.48
C ARG A 246 -17.96 -2.73 -18.52
N LYS A 247 -16.97 -2.13 -19.20
CA LYS A 247 -17.19 -1.17 -20.28
C LYS A 247 -17.96 -1.79 -21.45
N GLU A 248 -17.57 -3.00 -21.86
CA GLU A 248 -18.25 -3.74 -22.93
C GLU A 248 -19.72 -4.05 -22.56
N CYS A 249 -19.97 -4.42 -21.31
CA CYS A 249 -21.33 -4.67 -20.81
C CYS A 249 -22.17 -3.38 -20.78
N MET A 250 -21.60 -2.24 -20.40
CA MET A 250 -22.28 -0.94 -20.41
C MET A 250 -22.54 -0.44 -21.82
N ALA A 251 -21.58 -0.54 -22.73
CA ALA A 251 -21.74 -0.20 -24.13
C ALA A 251 -22.83 -1.04 -24.82
N GLY A 252 -22.89 -2.35 -24.52
CA GLY A 252 -23.95 -3.23 -25.00
C GLY A 252 -25.35 -2.91 -24.47
N LYS A 253 -25.48 -2.08 -23.41
CA LYS A 253 -26.75 -1.61 -22.84
C LYS A 253 -27.14 -0.19 -23.28
N GLY A 254 -26.37 0.44 -24.18
CA GLY A 254 -26.66 1.80 -24.67
C GLY A 254 -26.49 2.90 -23.60
N MET A 255 -25.75 2.64 -22.51
CA MET A 255 -25.41 3.64 -21.50
C MET A 255 -24.04 4.21 -21.83
N GLU A 256 -24.00 5.47 -22.25
CA GLU A 256 -22.74 6.20 -22.40
C GLU A 256 -22.07 6.38 -21.04
N ALA A 257 -20.79 6.01 -20.97
CA ALA A 257 -19.99 6.18 -19.77
C ALA A 257 -19.45 7.61 -19.71
N GLU A 258 -20.29 8.58 -19.30
CA GLU A 258 -19.78 9.89 -18.91
C GLU A 258 -18.97 9.76 -17.62
N GLY A 259 -17.67 10.11 -17.73
CA GLY A 259 -16.82 10.61 -16.67
C GLY A 259 -16.90 9.92 -15.29
N LEU A 260 -16.66 8.61 -15.21
CA LEU A 260 -16.44 7.95 -13.91
C LEU A 260 -14.98 8.16 -13.47
N ASP A 261 -14.82 9.15 -12.61
CA ASP A 261 -13.62 9.36 -11.82
C ASP A 261 -13.22 8.06 -11.09
N VAL A 262 -11.95 7.67 -11.23
CA VAL A 262 -11.40 6.37 -10.80
C VAL A 262 -11.27 6.29 -9.27
N GLY A 263 -11.89 7.17 -8.51
CA GLY A 263 -11.79 7.33 -7.06
C GLY A 263 -12.79 6.53 -6.20
N GLY A 264 -13.97 6.25 -6.71
CA GLY A 264 -15.04 5.62 -5.92
C GLY A 264 -15.34 4.19 -6.38
N VAL A 265 -15.05 3.19 -5.57
CA VAL A 265 -15.57 1.83 -5.76
C VAL A 265 -16.97 1.78 -5.15
N GLU A 266 -17.95 2.34 -5.82
CA GLU A 266 -19.33 1.89 -5.65
C GLU A 266 -19.50 0.61 -6.48
N LEU A 267 -19.51 -0.52 -5.79
CA LEU A 267 -19.91 -1.82 -6.33
C LEU A 267 -21.44 -1.80 -6.54
N GLY A 268 -21.89 -1.04 -7.53
CA GLY A 268 -23.26 -1.13 -8.02
C GLY A 268 -23.47 -2.54 -8.56
N GLU A 269 -24.34 -3.28 -7.92
CA GLU A 269 -24.80 -4.58 -8.39
C GLU A 269 -25.46 -4.39 -9.76
N CYS A 270 -24.89 -5.03 -10.77
CA CYS A 270 -25.56 -5.18 -12.05
C CYS A 270 -26.68 -6.23 -11.85
N GLU A 271 -27.82 -5.82 -11.31
CA GLU A 271 -29.01 -6.67 -11.22
C GLU A 271 -29.49 -6.98 -12.64
N MET A 272 -29.20 -8.19 -13.09
CA MET A 272 -29.83 -8.72 -14.28
C MET A 272 -31.34 -8.87 -14.02
N ASN A 273 -32.10 -8.13 -14.79
CA ASN A 273 -33.54 -8.10 -14.73
C ASN A 273 -34.13 -9.54 -14.79
N LYS A 274 -34.86 -9.94 -13.77
CA LYS A 274 -35.41 -11.30 -13.60
C LYS A 274 -36.32 -11.75 -14.77
N ASN A 275 -36.70 -10.83 -15.65
CA ASN A 275 -37.58 -11.13 -16.80
C ASN A 275 -36.84 -11.70 -18.02
N GLU A 276 -35.52 -11.52 -18.16
CA GLU A 276 -34.77 -12.12 -19.26
C GLU A 276 -34.40 -13.60 -19.02
N LYS A 277 -34.45 -14.06 -17.77
CA LYS A 277 -34.17 -15.47 -17.44
C LYS A 277 -35.25 -16.45 -17.96
N LYS A 278 -36.46 -16.00 -18.24
CA LYS A 278 -37.55 -16.87 -18.73
C LYS A 278 -37.47 -17.18 -20.23
N ASN A 279 -36.81 -16.34 -21.03
CA ASN A 279 -36.75 -16.56 -22.48
C ASN A 279 -35.51 -17.32 -22.97
N LYS A 280 -34.44 -17.45 -22.14
CA LYS A 280 -33.22 -18.22 -22.48
C LYS A 280 -33.29 -19.71 -22.16
N ALA A 281 -34.32 -20.18 -21.44
CA ALA A 281 -34.45 -21.59 -21.04
C ALA A 281 -34.76 -22.57 -22.20
N ARG A 282 -34.88 -22.07 -23.46
CA ARG A 282 -35.21 -22.89 -24.64
C ARG A 282 -34.09 -23.15 -25.64
N ARG A 283 -32.83 -22.69 -25.39
CA ARG A 283 -31.67 -23.04 -26.23
C ARG A 283 -30.64 -23.77 -25.39
N GLY A 284 -30.71 -25.11 -25.42
CA GLY A 284 -29.69 -25.98 -24.83
C GLY A 284 -28.42 -25.90 -25.66
N SER A 285 -27.31 -25.45 -25.06
CA SER A 285 -25.89 -25.71 -25.44
C SER A 285 -24.86 -24.71 -24.85
N SER A 286 -25.24 -23.82 -23.90
CA SER A 286 -24.26 -22.87 -23.34
C SER A 286 -24.10 -22.94 -21.81
N LYS A 287 -24.70 -23.93 -21.15
CA LYS A 287 -24.71 -24.01 -19.67
C LYS A 287 -23.34 -24.23 -19.02
N GLU A 288 -22.38 -24.82 -19.71
CA GLU A 288 -21.04 -25.04 -19.14
C GLU A 288 -20.18 -23.78 -19.22
N LYS A 289 -20.24 -23.03 -20.32
CA LYS A 289 -19.52 -21.76 -20.46
C LYS A 289 -20.05 -20.65 -19.53
N GLU A 290 -21.37 -20.59 -19.31
CA GLU A 290 -21.98 -19.63 -18.38
C GLU A 290 -21.64 -19.95 -16.91
N LYS A 291 -21.56 -21.23 -16.51
CA LYS A 291 -21.12 -21.61 -15.15
C LYS A 291 -19.66 -21.31 -14.89
N HIS A 292 -18.79 -21.45 -15.89
CA HIS A 292 -17.36 -21.12 -15.76
C HIS A 292 -17.18 -19.61 -15.60
N HIS A 293 -17.91 -18.80 -16.37
CA HIS A 293 -17.87 -17.34 -16.29
C HIS A 293 -18.44 -16.79 -14.95
N GLU A 294 -19.56 -17.34 -14.46
CA GLU A 294 -20.10 -16.95 -13.14
C GLU A 294 -19.15 -17.32 -11.99
N GLY A 295 -18.39 -18.41 -12.11
CA GLY A 295 -17.38 -18.81 -11.14
C GLY A 295 -16.18 -17.87 -11.10
N GLU A 296 -15.66 -17.46 -12.25
CA GLU A 296 -14.55 -16.53 -12.37
C GLU A 296 -14.90 -15.14 -11.87
N ASP A 297 -16.08 -14.62 -12.18
CA ASP A 297 -16.54 -13.31 -11.70
C ASP A 297 -16.73 -13.27 -10.17
N LYS A 298 -17.20 -14.38 -9.57
CA LYS A 298 -17.28 -14.51 -8.10
C LYS A 298 -15.90 -14.57 -7.45
N ALA A 299 -14.96 -15.28 -8.05
CA ALA A 299 -13.58 -15.37 -7.56
C ALA A 299 -12.88 -14.00 -7.63
N HIS A 300 -13.05 -13.27 -8.72
CA HIS A 300 -12.50 -11.90 -8.87
C HIS A 300 -13.08 -10.91 -7.87
N LYS A 301 -14.41 -10.93 -7.67
CA LYS A 301 -15.08 -10.08 -6.67
C LYS A 301 -14.56 -10.36 -5.27
N SER A 302 -14.39 -11.63 -4.93
CA SER A 302 -13.85 -12.08 -3.66
C SER A 302 -12.40 -11.63 -3.47
N LEU A 303 -11.54 -11.74 -4.50
CA LEU A 303 -10.15 -11.28 -4.43
C LEU A 303 -10.06 -9.78 -4.20
N ILE A 304 -10.89 -8.98 -4.89
CA ILE A 304 -10.94 -7.52 -4.73
C ILE A 304 -11.37 -7.15 -3.31
N GLU A 305 -12.44 -7.74 -2.78
CA GLU A 305 -12.89 -7.50 -1.40
C GLU A 305 -11.80 -7.82 -0.40
N TRP A 306 -11.04 -8.87 -0.67
CA TRP A 306 -9.98 -9.34 0.16
C TRP A 306 -8.77 -8.39 0.15
N LEU A 307 -8.37 -7.87 -1.02
CA LEU A 307 -7.32 -6.85 -1.15
C LEU A 307 -7.73 -5.53 -0.47
N VAL A 308 -9.02 -5.22 -0.42
CA VAL A 308 -9.55 -3.99 0.17
C VAL A 308 -9.66 -4.09 1.70
N LYS A 309 -10.15 -5.22 2.24
CA LYS A 309 -10.49 -5.39 3.67
C LYS A 309 -9.66 -6.43 4.42
N GLY A 310 -9.05 -7.39 3.72
CA GLY A 310 -8.32 -8.51 4.32
C GLY A 310 -6.91 -8.14 4.80
N ASN A 311 -6.15 -9.14 5.23
CA ASN A 311 -4.73 -8.99 5.53
C ASN A 311 -3.92 -9.09 4.23
N VAL A 312 -3.16 -8.07 3.91
CA VAL A 312 -2.33 -8.01 2.70
C VAL A 312 -0.91 -7.66 3.10
N ILE A 313 0.02 -8.50 2.72
CA ILE A 313 1.46 -8.26 2.86
C ILE A 313 2.02 -8.01 1.47
N TYR A 314 2.61 -6.85 1.26
CA TYR A 314 3.36 -6.53 0.05
C TYR A 314 4.85 -6.65 0.34
N LYS A 315 5.54 -7.47 -0.45
CA LYS A 315 6.99 -7.64 -0.39
C LYS A 315 7.63 -7.19 -1.68
N SER A 316 8.65 -6.35 -1.60
CA SER A 316 9.42 -5.90 -2.76
C SER A 316 10.90 -6.15 -2.54
N VAL A 317 11.54 -6.71 -3.55
CA VAL A 317 13.01 -6.79 -3.69
C VAL A 317 13.53 -5.78 -4.72
N GLY A 318 12.61 -5.16 -5.47
CA GLY A 318 12.88 -4.12 -6.47
C GLY A 318 13.19 -4.69 -7.86
N LEU A 319 12.56 -4.12 -8.87
CA LEU A 319 12.75 -4.44 -10.29
C LEU A 319 13.38 -3.27 -11.03
N GLY A 320 14.46 -3.49 -11.77
CA GLY A 320 15.09 -2.48 -12.62
C GLY A 320 14.13 -1.91 -13.69
N LEU A 321 13.19 -2.72 -14.18
CA LEU A 321 12.17 -2.29 -15.12
C LEU A 321 11.36 -1.08 -14.61
N THR A 322 11.08 -1.03 -13.31
CA THR A 322 10.34 0.10 -12.71
C THR A 322 11.15 1.40 -12.71
N ASP A 323 12.50 1.35 -12.73
CA ASP A 323 13.33 2.55 -12.91
C ASP A 323 13.19 3.12 -14.32
N VAL A 324 13.14 2.24 -15.34
CA VAL A 324 12.98 2.65 -16.74
C VAL A 324 11.63 3.30 -16.96
N VAL A 325 10.53 2.67 -16.48
CA VAL A 325 9.18 3.19 -16.64
C VAL A 325 9.01 4.53 -15.92
N VAL A 326 9.36 4.60 -14.64
CA VAL A 326 9.25 5.85 -13.85
C VAL A 326 10.18 6.92 -14.40
N GLY A 327 11.37 6.55 -14.88
CA GLY A 327 12.30 7.48 -15.53
C GLY A 327 11.71 8.08 -16.80
N GLY A 328 11.13 7.25 -17.65
CA GLY A 328 10.44 7.69 -18.88
C GLY A 328 9.28 8.62 -18.59
N ASP A 329 8.44 8.31 -17.61
CA ASP A 329 7.34 9.19 -17.19
C ASP A 329 7.83 10.54 -16.65
N LEU A 330 8.92 10.54 -15.86
CA LEU A 330 9.52 11.78 -15.35
C LEU A 330 10.05 12.66 -16.49
N VAL A 331 10.72 12.08 -17.49
CA VAL A 331 11.19 12.81 -18.67
C VAL A 331 9.99 13.40 -19.43
N ARG A 332 8.95 12.62 -19.68
CA ARG A 332 7.74 13.10 -20.34
C ARG A 332 7.09 14.27 -19.60
N ILE A 333 6.94 14.17 -18.27
CA ILE A 333 6.37 15.25 -17.45
C ILE A 333 7.28 16.49 -17.46
N ALA A 334 8.59 16.31 -17.45
CA ALA A 334 9.55 17.42 -17.53
C ALA A 334 9.44 18.15 -18.88
N ASP A 335 9.36 17.40 -19.99
CA ASP A 335 9.15 17.96 -21.34
C ASP A 335 7.81 18.73 -21.42
N GLU A 336 6.71 18.16 -20.91
CA GLU A 336 5.38 18.80 -20.89
C GLU A 336 5.37 20.12 -20.09
N ARG A 337 6.19 20.20 -19.05
CA ARG A 337 6.28 21.38 -18.16
C ARG A 337 7.43 22.33 -18.48
N ASN A 338 8.21 22.04 -19.52
CA ASN A 338 9.45 22.76 -19.88
C ASN A 338 10.42 22.89 -18.69
N ILE A 339 10.58 21.81 -17.91
CA ILE A 339 11.50 21.76 -16.78
C ILE A 339 12.74 20.95 -17.16
N GLY A 340 13.91 21.52 -16.93
CA GLY A 340 15.19 20.88 -17.20
C GLY A 340 15.84 21.40 -18.47
N MET A 341 16.95 20.75 -18.87
CA MET A 341 17.73 21.10 -20.07
C MET A 341 17.91 19.83 -20.91
N ARG A 342 17.67 19.92 -22.21
CA ARG A 342 17.95 18.86 -23.16
C ARG A 342 19.37 19.03 -23.68
N ILE A 343 20.21 18.02 -23.51
CA ILE A 343 21.55 17.97 -24.09
C ILE A 343 21.44 17.17 -25.39
N GLU A 344 21.67 17.84 -26.50
CA GLU A 344 21.66 17.19 -27.81
C GLU A 344 23.07 16.60 -28.08
N ASN A 345 23.11 15.43 -28.72
CA ASN A 345 24.36 14.73 -29.07
C ASN A 345 25.17 14.19 -27.87
N PHE A 346 24.51 13.56 -26.95
CA PHE A 346 25.18 12.83 -25.86
C PHE A 346 25.46 11.39 -26.29
#